data_56d83701f9a1853d948687e33a78ebd9
#
_entry.id   56d83701f9a1853d948687e33a78ebd9
#
_cell.length_a   1.000
_cell.length_b   1.000
_cell.length_c   1.000
_cell.angle_alpha   90.00
_cell.angle_beta   90.00
_cell.angle_gamma   90.00
#
_symmetry.space_group_name_H-M   'P 1'
#
loop_
_entity.id
_entity.type
_entity.pdbx_description
1 polymer ?
#
loop_
_entity_poly.entity_id
_entity_poly.type
_entity_poly.pdbx_seq_one_letter_code
_entity_poly.pdbx_strand_id
1 'polypeptide(L)'
;MDRPGTKALLSKIFDAAVAAAHPTACLPPALPAAPAAGRIIVLAAGKAAGSMSEVAEAHYLGRGFPPARLEGIAITRHGYGRPTRKIEMVEAGHPLPDAAGLQATERVLALAQSAKEDDLVLVLLSGGASANWIAPAPGISLDDKRALTRALLASGADIREINTVRKHLSRIKGGRLAALAARARVLTLAISDVPGDDPAVIGSGPTVPDPSTCADAEAILRRRNVEISPAIARALRDPANETPKPGAAVFARSEYRIVTRPADALAAAARAAREEGLVPVVLGDRIEGEAREVARDHAGRALALVGKGKRALLLSGGELTVTLNGKGRGGPNQEYALALALALGGAADIAAIAGDTDGTDGGTGRPDDPAGAFIDATTIARARAAGLDAARFLADNDSSGFFERLGDLLAPGPTCTNVNDLRAILVDT
;
A
#
# COMPACT_ATOMS: atom_id res chain seq x y z
N MET A 1 23.61 -13.87 20.58
CA MET A 1 23.01 -14.29 19.28
C MET A 1 24.09 -14.36 18.18
N ASP A 2 24.08 -15.41 17.35
CA ASP A 2 24.85 -15.44 16.10
C ASP A 2 24.20 -14.47 15.08
N ARG A 3 24.93 -13.44 14.66
CA ARG A 3 24.38 -12.36 13.83
C ARG A 3 23.90 -12.82 12.44
N PRO A 4 24.64 -13.64 11.66
CA PRO A 4 24.17 -14.13 10.38
C PRO A 4 22.92 -15.00 10.49
N GLY A 5 22.88 -15.90 11.46
CA GLY A 5 21.71 -16.77 11.70
C GLY A 5 20.48 -15.99 12.14
N THR A 6 20.67 -14.99 12.98
CA THR A 6 19.57 -14.11 13.43
C THR A 6 18.99 -13.27 12.29
N LYS A 7 19.86 -12.70 11.44
CA LYS A 7 19.43 -11.95 10.26
C LYS A 7 18.65 -12.84 9.29
N ALA A 8 19.14 -14.05 9.03
CA ALA A 8 18.47 -15.03 8.18
C ALA A 8 17.09 -15.44 8.74
N LEU A 9 16.98 -15.65 10.05
CA LEU A 9 15.71 -15.95 10.71
C LEU A 9 14.69 -14.80 10.55
N LEU A 10 15.11 -13.58 10.84
CA LEU A 10 14.24 -12.40 10.70
C LEU A 10 13.82 -12.17 9.24
N SER A 11 14.75 -12.37 8.28
CA SER A 11 14.40 -12.33 6.85
C SER A 11 13.38 -13.39 6.49
N LYS A 12 13.54 -14.65 6.95
CA LYS A 12 12.57 -15.72 6.72
C LYS A 12 11.16 -15.36 7.22
N ILE A 13 11.07 -14.71 8.38
CA ILE A 13 9.80 -14.26 8.95
C ILE A 13 9.16 -13.15 8.07
N PHE A 14 9.97 -12.18 7.63
CA PHE A 14 9.53 -11.12 6.73
C PHE A 14 9.06 -11.70 5.39
N ASP A 15 9.84 -12.60 4.80
CA ASP A 15 9.53 -13.25 3.52
C ASP A 15 8.25 -14.09 3.60
N ALA A 16 7.99 -14.74 4.74
CA ALA A 16 6.75 -15.49 4.97
C ALA A 16 5.51 -14.58 4.95
N ALA A 17 5.61 -13.38 5.52
CA ALA A 17 4.54 -12.38 5.49
C ALA A 17 4.30 -11.88 4.06
N VAL A 18 5.36 -11.50 3.34
CA VAL A 18 5.30 -11.04 1.95
C VAL A 18 4.72 -12.14 1.04
N ALA A 19 5.20 -13.38 1.17
CA ALA A 19 4.74 -14.51 0.37
C ALA A 19 3.24 -14.80 0.58
N ALA A 20 2.74 -14.71 1.81
CA ALA A 20 1.32 -14.90 2.11
C ALA A 20 0.42 -13.82 1.49
N ALA A 21 0.93 -12.60 1.39
CA ALA A 21 0.23 -11.46 0.78
C ALA A 21 0.47 -11.35 -0.75
N HIS A 22 1.39 -12.15 -1.31
CA HIS A 22 1.68 -12.09 -2.74
C HIS A 22 0.51 -12.63 -3.58
N PRO A 23 0.17 -11.99 -4.72
CA PRO A 23 -0.94 -12.39 -5.58
C PRO A 23 -0.95 -13.86 -6.00
N THR A 24 0.21 -14.51 -6.13
CA THR A 24 0.28 -15.95 -6.44
C THR A 24 -0.36 -16.83 -5.36
N ALA A 25 -0.34 -16.39 -4.10
CA ALA A 25 -0.95 -17.10 -2.99
C ALA A 25 -2.40 -16.68 -2.74
N CYS A 26 -2.68 -15.38 -2.71
CA CYS A 26 -3.97 -14.86 -2.24
C CYS A 26 -5.04 -14.72 -3.34
N LEU A 27 -4.64 -14.52 -4.62
CA LEU A 27 -5.60 -14.20 -5.68
C LEU A 27 -6.31 -15.43 -6.28
N PRO A 28 -5.64 -16.57 -6.62
CA PRO A 28 -6.28 -17.69 -7.33
C PRO A 28 -7.54 -18.25 -6.66
N PRO A 29 -7.62 -18.37 -5.31
CA PRO A 29 -8.83 -18.87 -4.65
C PRO A 29 -10.05 -17.92 -4.77
N ALA A 30 -9.81 -16.62 -5.01
CA ALA A 30 -10.84 -15.59 -5.10
C ALA A 30 -11.31 -15.34 -6.53
N LEU A 31 -10.57 -15.80 -7.55
CA LEU A 31 -10.93 -15.62 -8.95
C LEU A 31 -12.20 -16.42 -9.28
N PRO A 32 -13.22 -15.78 -9.87
CA PRO A 32 -14.46 -16.47 -10.23
C PRO A 32 -14.27 -17.38 -11.46
N ALA A 33 -15.21 -18.29 -11.67
CA ALA A 33 -15.27 -19.02 -12.94
C ALA A 33 -15.41 -18.03 -14.11
N ALA A 34 -14.77 -18.38 -15.24
CA ALA A 34 -14.88 -17.60 -16.46
C ALA A 34 -16.35 -17.58 -16.97
N PRO A 35 -16.79 -16.47 -17.59
CA PRO A 35 -18.13 -16.39 -18.16
C PRO A 35 -18.28 -17.37 -19.35
N ALA A 36 -19.43 -18.03 -19.44
CA ALA A 36 -19.73 -18.94 -20.55
C ALA A 36 -19.75 -18.20 -21.90
N ALA A 37 -20.38 -17.02 -21.91
CA ALA A 37 -20.33 -16.04 -23.01
C ALA A 37 -19.66 -14.76 -22.51
N GLY A 38 -19.34 -13.82 -23.45
CA GLY A 38 -18.70 -12.54 -23.08
C GLY A 38 -17.19 -12.62 -22.82
N ARG A 39 -16.63 -11.50 -22.42
CA ARG A 39 -15.20 -11.29 -22.19
C ARG A 39 -14.89 -11.28 -20.69
N ILE A 40 -13.62 -11.47 -20.36
CA ILE A 40 -13.06 -11.02 -19.10
C ILE A 40 -12.29 -9.74 -19.37
N ILE A 41 -12.69 -8.66 -18.73
CA ILE A 41 -12.07 -7.33 -18.81
C ILE A 41 -11.37 -7.07 -17.48
N VAL A 42 -10.04 -7.09 -17.49
CA VAL A 42 -9.22 -6.85 -16.29
C VAL A 42 -8.85 -5.37 -16.21
N LEU A 43 -9.24 -4.73 -15.12
CA LEU A 43 -8.89 -3.34 -14.83
C LEU A 43 -8.14 -3.30 -13.51
N ALA A 44 -6.83 -2.99 -13.55
CA ALA A 44 -5.99 -3.10 -12.36
C ALA A 44 -5.26 -1.78 -12.04
N ALA A 45 -5.13 -1.47 -10.75
CA ALA A 45 -4.36 -0.32 -10.29
C ALA A 45 -3.70 -0.55 -8.92
N GLY A 46 -2.51 0.01 -8.75
CA GLY A 46 -1.74 0.00 -7.51
C GLY A 46 -0.41 -0.73 -7.61
N LYS A 47 0.32 -0.80 -6.50
CA LYS A 47 1.67 -1.37 -6.42
C LYS A 47 1.71 -2.86 -6.80
N ALA A 48 0.63 -3.62 -6.48
CA ALA A 48 0.50 -5.03 -6.84
C ALA A 48 -0.27 -5.27 -8.16
N ALA A 49 -0.70 -4.22 -8.87
CA ALA A 49 -1.53 -4.37 -10.08
C ALA A 49 -0.87 -5.23 -11.16
N GLY A 50 0.46 -5.10 -11.31
CA GLY A 50 1.24 -5.91 -12.25
C GLY A 50 1.15 -7.40 -11.94
N SER A 51 1.49 -7.80 -10.73
CA SER A 51 1.48 -9.21 -10.30
C SER A 51 0.07 -9.79 -10.21
N MET A 52 -0.92 -9.00 -9.75
CA MET A 52 -2.33 -9.43 -9.76
C MET A 52 -2.81 -9.72 -11.19
N SER A 53 -2.44 -8.89 -12.16
CA SER A 53 -2.80 -9.06 -13.56
C SER A 53 -2.11 -10.26 -14.19
N GLU A 54 -0.81 -10.45 -13.93
CA GLU A 54 -0.05 -11.63 -14.38
C GLU A 54 -0.70 -12.92 -13.87
N VAL A 55 -1.05 -12.98 -12.58
CA VAL A 55 -1.70 -14.14 -11.97
C VAL A 55 -3.10 -14.38 -12.52
N ALA A 56 -3.92 -13.33 -12.68
CA ALA A 56 -5.25 -13.45 -13.25
C ALA A 56 -5.20 -13.94 -14.72
N GLU A 57 -4.32 -13.38 -15.54
CA GLU A 57 -4.13 -13.81 -16.92
C GLU A 57 -3.70 -15.27 -16.99
N ALA A 58 -2.68 -15.67 -16.22
CA ALA A 58 -2.19 -17.05 -16.18
C ALA A 58 -3.29 -18.01 -15.70
N HIS A 59 -4.10 -17.62 -14.71
CA HIS A 59 -5.21 -18.43 -14.20
C HIS A 59 -6.24 -18.75 -15.28
N TYR A 60 -6.70 -17.76 -16.04
CA TYR A 60 -7.74 -17.98 -17.04
C TYR A 60 -7.20 -18.65 -18.31
N LEU A 61 -6.07 -18.20 -18.83
CA LEU A 61 -5.46 -18.82 -20.01
C LEU A 61 -5.01 -20.27 -19.75
N GLY A 62 -4.45 -20.54 -18.56
CA GLY A 62 -4.06 -21.89 -18.16
C GLY A 62 -5.23 -22.86 -17.99
N ARG A 63 -6.47 -22.35 -17.87
CA ARG A 63 -7.71 -23.14 -17.83
C ARG A 63 -8.45 -23.18 -19.18
N GLY A 64 -7.81 -22.75 -20.25
CA GLY A 64 -8.34 -22.82 -21.60
C GLY A 64 -9.32 -21.71 -21.98
N PHE A 65 -9.38 -20.61 -21.18
CA PHE A 65 -10.21 -19.46 -21.59
C PHE A 65 -9.66 -18.85 -22.88
N PRO A 66 -10.53 -18.56 -23.88
CA PRO A 66 -10.06 -18.07 -25.17
C PRO A 66 -9.31 -16.74 -25.07
N PRO A 67 -8.05 -16.66 -25.57
CA PRO A 67 -7.24 -15.44 -25.46
C PRO A 67 -7.87 -14.21 -26.14
N ALA A 68 -8.73 -14.41 -27.14
CA ALA A 68 -9.44 -13.32 -27.82
C ALA A 68 -10.58 -12.70 -26.97
N ARG A 69 -10.97 -13.38 -25.88
CA ARG A 69 -12.00 -12.92 -24.95
C ARG A 69 -11.43 -12.37 -23.64
N LEU A 70 -10.10 -12.35 -23.50
CA LEU A 70 -9.40 -11.76 -22.37
C LEU A 70 -8.69 -10.48 -22.81
N GLU A 71 -9.00 -9.38 -22.18
CA GLU A 71 -8.35 -8.09 -22.39
C GLU A 71 -8.31 -7.29 -21.11
N GLY A 72 -7.51 -6.24 -21.05
CA GLY A 72 -7.44 -5.41 -19.86
C GLY A 72 -6.34 -4.38 -19.89
N ILE A 73 -6.31 -3.56 -18.84
CA ILE A 73 -5.26 -2.56 -18.60
C ILE A 73 -4.91 -2.58 -17.12
N ALA A 74 -3.63 -2.75 -16.84
CA ALA A 74 -3.05 -2.66 -15.50
C ALA A 74 -2.15 -1.43 -15.42
N ILE A 75 -2.40 -0.57 -14.42
CA ILE A 75 -1.58 0.61 -14.15
C ILE A 75 -0.87 0.41 -12.82
N THR A 76 0.45 0.31 -12.86
CA THR A 76 1.27 0.10 -11.65
C THR A 76 2.30 1.20 -11.50
N ARG A 77 3.01 1.22 -10.38
CA ARG A 77 4.14 2.11 -10.13
C ARG A 77 5.32 1.76 -11.06
N HIS A 78 6.12 2.75 -11.44
CA HIS A 78 7.37 2.52 -12.17
C HIS A 78 8.27 1.46 -11.51
N GLY A 79 8.73 0.48 -12.30
CA GLY A 79 9.54 -0.65 -11.85
C GLY A 79 8.76 -1.83 -11.24
N TYR A 80 7.43 -1.78 -11.21
CA TYR A 80 6.55 -2.84 -10.69
C TYR A 80 5.76 -3.56 -11.79
N GLY A 81 6.05 -3.26 -13.05
CA GLY A 81 5.45 -3.92 -14.19
C GLY A 81 5.79 -5.42 -14.25
N ARG A 82 4.83 -6.23 -14.68
CA ARG A 82 4.97 -7.68 -14.84
C ARG A 82 4.59 -8.09 -16.26
N PRO A 83 5.19 -9.14 -16.81
CA PRO A 83 4.88 -9.57 -18.17
C PRO A 83 3.46 -10.12 -18.28
N THR A 84 2.69 -9.56 -19.21
CA THR A 84 1.34 -10.02 -19.59
C THR A 84 1.23 -10.08 -21.11
N ARG A 85 0.29 -10.88 -21.63
CA ARG A 85 0.09 -11.10 -23.07
C ARG A 85 -1.16 -10.41 -23.59
N LYS A 86 -2.19 -10.29 -22.75
CA LYS A 86 -3.53 -9.80 -23.09
C LYS A 86 -3.95 -8.58 -22.29
N ILE A 87 -3.31 -8.37 -21.16
CA ILE A 87 -3.53 -7.22 -20.30
C ILE A 87 -2.42 -6.22 -20.59
N GLU A 88 -2.76 -5.04 -21.08
CA GLU A 88 -1.79 -3.97 -21.30
C GLU A 88 -1.21 -3.53 -19.95
N MET A 89 0.13 -3.52 -19.85
CA MET A 89 0.84 -3.07 -18.65
C MET A 89 1.34 -1.65 -18.85
N VAL A 90 0.94 -0.74 -17.96
CA VAL A 90 1.39 0.65 -17.95
C VAL A 90 2.02 0.97 -16.61
N GLU A 91 3.22 1.52 -16.65
CA GLU A 91 3.88 2.07 -15.48
C GLU A 91 3.60 3.57 -15.38
N ALA A 92 3.25 4.04 -14.17
CA ALA A 92 2.83 5.40 -13.90
C ALA A 92 3.34 5.92 -12.56
N GLY A 93 3.27 7.23 -12.38
CA GLY A 93 3.75 7.93 -11.20
C GLY A 93 3.03 7.53 -9.91
N HIS A 94 3.83 7.36 -8.85
CA HIS A 94 3.39 7.13 -7.48
C HIS A 94 4.47 7.68 -6.51
N PRO A 95 4.17 8.42 -5.45
CA PRO A 95 2.82 8.86 -4.99
C PRO A 95 2.21 10.01 -5.80
N LEU A 96 2.99 10.68 -6.62
CA LEU A 96 2.50 11.77 -7.47
C LEU A 96 2.04 11.22 -8.83
N PRO A 97 0.78 11.49 -9.24
CA PRO A 97 0.28 11.05 -10.53
C PRO A 97 1.00 11.77 -11.68
N ASP A 98 1.13 11.09 -12.83
CA ASP A 98 1.77 11.60 -14.04
C ASP A 98 0.86 11.50 -15.29
N ALA A 99 1.41 11.90 -16.44
CA ALA A 99 0.70 11.89 -17.72
C ALA A 99 0.43 10.45 -18.21
N ALA A 100 1.30 9.48 -17.91
CA ALA A 100 1.11 8.08 -18.28
C ALA A 100 -0.11 7.50 -17.55
N GLY A 101 -0.23 7.75 -16.25
CA GLY A 101 -1.40 7.37 -15.46
C GLY A 101 -2.69 8.00 -15.97
N LEU A 102 -2.65 9.29 -16.34
CA LEU A 102 -3.81 10.00 -16.91
C LEU A 102 -4.28 9.35 -18.21
N GLN A 103 -3.37 9.17 -19.17
CA GLN A 103 -3.69 8.58 -20.49
C GLN A 103 -4.18 7.13 -20.38
N ALA A 104 -3.54 6.33 -19.53
CA ALA A 104 -3.96 4.95 -19.30
C ALA A 104 -5.33 4.88 -18.62
N THR A 105 -5.63 5.79 -17.69
CA THR A 105 -6.93 5.82 -17.03
C THR A 105 -8.06 6.17 -17.99
N GLU A 106 -7.84 7.02 -19.00
CA GLU A 106 -8.85 7.27 -20.06
C GLU A 106 -9.22 5.98 -20.80
N ARG A 107 -8.24 5.13 -21.09
CA ARG A 107 -8.49 3.82 -21.74
C ARG A 107 -9.19 2.85 -20.79
N VAL A 108 -8.87 2.87 -19.49
CA VAL A 108 -9.60 2.11 -18.46
C VAL A 108 -11.07 2.50 -18.45
N LEU A 109 -11.40 3.81 -18.48
CA LEU A 109 -12.77 4.29 -18.51
C LEU A 109 -13.51 3.84 -19.79
N ALA A 110 -12.86 3.97 -20.95
CA ALA A 110 -13.42 3.53 -22.23
C ALA A 110 -13.70 2.02 -22.23
N LEU A 111 -12.75 1.22 -21.72
CA LEU A 111 -12.89 -0.23 -21.63
C LEU A 111 -14.00 -0.65 -20.67
N ALA A 112 -14.10 0.00 -19.49
CA ALA A 112 -15.22 -0.21 -18.56
C ALA A 112 -16.58 0.10 -19.20
N GLN A 113 -16.68 1.22 -19.95
CA GLN A 113 -17.91 1.62 -20.63
C GLN A 113 -18.29 0.66 -21.77
N SER A 114 -17.32 -0.02 -22.37
CA SER A 114 -17.56 -1.00 -23.44
C SER A 114 -18.14 -2.32 -22.96
N ALA A 115 -18.16 -2.54 -21.63
CA ALA A 115 -18.58 -3.80 -21.03
C ALA A 115 -20.06 -4.10 -21.30
N LYS A 116 -20.36 -5.36 -21.62
CA LYS A 116 -21.68 -5.87 -21.96
C LYS A 116 -22.23 -6.77 -20.85
N GLU A 117 -23.48 -7.16 -20.96
CA GLU A 117 -24.18 -7.94 -19.92
C GLU A 117 -23.50 -9.27 -19.58
N ASP A 118 -22.98 -9.96 -20.59
CA ASP A 118 -22.32 -11.26 -20.43
C ASP A 118 -20.83 -11.14 -20.03
N ASP A 119 -20.26 -9.93 -20.00
CA ASP A 119 -18.86 -9.72 -19.63
C ASP A 119 -18.67 -9.79 -18.10
N LEU A 120 -17.49 -10.21 -17.70
CA LEU A 120 -16.97 -10.07 -16.35
C LEU A 120 -15.94 -8.93 -16.34
N VAL A 121 -16.23 -7.86 -15.63
CA VAL A 121 -15.24 -6.82 -15.31
C VAL A 121 -14.57 -7.19 -13.98
N LEU A 122 -13.32 -7.63 -14.07
CA LEU A 122 -12.49 -7.98 -12.93
C LEU A 122 -11.60 -6.79 -12.56
N VAL A 123 -11.94 -6.16 -11.43
CA VAL A 123 -11.18 -5.00 -10.93
C VAL A 123 -10.19 -5.48 -9.88
N LEU A 124 -8.90 -5.23 -10.09
CA LEU A 124 -7.81 -5.65 -9.21
C LEU A 124 -7.16 -4.41 -8.58
N LEU A 125 -7.30 -4.26 -7.25
CA LEU A 125 -6.85 -3.09 -6.52
C LEU A 125 -5.79 -3.43 -5.48
N SER A 126 -4.85 -2.51 -5.30
CA SER A 126 -3.90 -2.53 -4.19
C SER A 126 -3.51 -1.12 -3.79
N GLY A 127 -2.69 -0.99 -2.75
CA GLY A 127 -2.13 0.28 -2.32
C GLY A 127 -1.50 1.07 -3.46
N GLY A 128 -1.66 2.39 -3.42
CA GLY A 128 -1.20 3.28 -4.49
C GLY A 128 -2.19 3.49 -5.65
N ALA A 129 -3.27 2.73 -5.76
CA ALA A 129 -4.25 2.84 -6.84
C ALA A 129 -4.84 4.25 -7.01
N SER A 130 -4.96 5.02 -5.93
CA SER A 130 -5.46 6.41 -5.98
C SER A 130 -4.58 7.35 -6.80
N ALA A 131 -3.26 7.10 -6.87
CA ALA A 131 -2.31 7.87 -7.67
C ALA A 131 -2.26 7.35 -9.11
N ASN A 132 -2.26 6.03 -9.30
CA ASN A 132 -2.20 5.41 -10.62
C ASN A 132 -3.48 5.67 -11.44
N TRP A 133 -4.67 5.56 -10.82
CA TRP A 133 -5.94 5.89 -11.46
C TRP A 133 -6.30 7.36 -11.26
N ILE A 134 -5.90 8.18 -12.23
CA ILE A 134 -6.13 9.62 -12.25
C ILE A 134 -6.98 10.00 -13.47
N ALA A 135 -8.22 10.41 -13.22
CA ALA A 135 -9.16 10.94 -14.21
C ALA A 135 -9.88 12.15 -13.61
N PRO A 136 -9.36 13.38 -13.80
CA PRO A 136 -10.01 14.57 -13.29
C PRO A 136 -11.43 14.76 -13.84
N ALA A 137 -12.31 15.39 -13.07
CA ALA A 137 -13.60 15.85 -13.55
C ALA A 137 -13.44 16.83 -14.72
N PRO A 138 -14.42 16.96 -15.61
CA PRO A 138 -14.33 17.87 -16.75
C PRO A 138 -13.95 19.30 -16.37
N GLY A 139 -13.01 19.88 -17.10
CA GLY A 139 -12.50 21.23 -16.86
C GLY A 139 -11.47 21.37 -15.74
N ILE A 140 -11.06 20.28 -15.10
CA ILE A 140 -9.99 20.27 -14.10
C ILE A 140 -8.72 19.65 -14.71
N SER A 141 -7.61 20.36 -14.61
CA SER A 141 -6.31 19.88 -15.04
C SER A 141 -5.66 18.92 -14.02
N LEU A 142 -4.62 18.19 -14.45
CA LEU A 142 -3.79 17.41 -13.55
C LEU A 142 -3.08 18.29 -12.52
N ASP A 143 -2.66 19.49 -12.92
CA ASP A 143 -1.98 20.43 -12.04
C ASP A 143 -2.94 21.03 -10.99
N ASP A 144 -4.20 21.31 -11.34
CA ASP A 144 -5.24 21.67 -10.37
C ASP A 144 -5.39 20.57 -9.29
N LYS A 145 -5.43 19.31 -9.72
CA LYS A 145 -5.54 18.19 -8.77
C LYS A 145 -4.31 18.02 -7.88
N ARG A 146 -3.12 18.20 -8.42
CA ARG A 146 -1.86 18.18 -7.66
C ARG A 146 -1.80 19.33 -6.65
N ALA A 147 -2.14 20.53 -7.07
CA ALA A 147 -2.18 21.72 -6.22
C ALA A 147 -3.18 21.54 -5.06
N LEU A 148 -4.41 21.10 -5.39
CA LEU A 148 -5.45 20.84 -4.40
C LEU A 148 -5.03 19.75 -3.39
N THR A 149 -4.42 18.67 -3.87
CA THR A 149 -3.95 17.59 -2.97
C THR A 149 -2.87 18.09 -2.01
N ARG A 150 -1.90 18.91 -2.50
CA ARG A 150 -0.89 19.53 -1.63
C ARG A 150 -1.51 20.46 -0.60
N ALA A 151 -2.47 21.29 -1.01
CA ALA A 151 -3.15 22.22 -0.12
C ALA A 151 -3.96 21.49 0.97
N LEU A 152 -4.67 20.41 0.63
CA LEU A 152 -5.38 19.57 1.60
C LEU A 152 -4.44 18.92 2.61
N LEU A 153 -3.33 18.36 2.15
CA LEU A 153 -2.32 17.78 3.04
C LEU A 153 -1.71 18.84 3.98
N ALA A 154 -1.34 20.00 3.43
CA ALA A 154 -0.78 21.12 4.22
C ALA A 154 -1.78 21.69 5.24
N SER A 155 -3.09 21.59 4.99
CA SER A 155 -4.15 22.04 5.91
C SER A 155 -4.40 21.09 7.08
N GLY A 156 -3.74 19.93 7.13
CA GLY A 156 -3.98 18.88 8.13
C GLY A 156 -5.32 18.18 7.94
N ALA A 157 -5.86 18.14 6.73
CA ALA A 157 -7.03 17.34 6.42
C ALA A 157 -6.73 15.84 6.58
N ASP A 158 -7.63 15.10 7.23
CA ASP A 158 -7.49 13.66 7.35
C ASP A 158 -7.78 12.94 6.02
N ILE A 159 -7.43 11.65 5.96
CA ILE A 159 -7.57 10.86 4.72
C ILE A 159 -9.02 10.76 4.24
N ARG A 160 -10.02 10.78 5.14
CA ARG A 160 -11.43 10.73 4.79
C ARG A 160 -11.87 12.04 4.14
N GLU A 161 -11.46 13.19 4.70
CA GLU A 161 -11.70 14.51 4.13
C GLU A 161 -11.05 14.64 2.75
N ILE A 162 -9.78 14.23 2.62
CA ILE A 162 -9.06 14.24 1.34
C ILE A 162 -9.78 13.37 0.31
N ASN A 163 -10.21 12.16 0.69
CA ASN A 163 -10.91 11.26 -0.22
C ASN A 163 -12.29 11.78 -0.60
N THR A 164 -13.04 12.42 0.31
CA THR A 164 -14.31 13.07 -0.01
C THR A 164 -14.14 14.09 -1.14
N VAL A 165 -13.16 14.98 -1.03
CA VAL A 165 -12.87 15.95 -2.09
C VAL A 165 -12.39 15.27 -3.38
N ARG A 166 -11.49 14.29 -3.28
CA ARG A 166 -10.94 13.55 -4.44
C ARG A 166 -11.99 12.82 -5.24
N LYS A 167 -12.98 12.21 -4.59
CA LYS A 167 -14.05 11.44 -5.24
C LYS A 167 -14.94 12.34 -6.12
N HIS A 168 -15.35 13.51 -5.62
CA HIS A 168 -16.22 14.43 -6.33
C HIS A 168 -15.52 15.21 -7.47
N LEU A 169 -14.20 15.17 -7.52
CA LEU A 169 -13.38 15.76 -8.59
C LEU A 169 -12.74 14.70 -9.50
N SER A 170 -13.38 13.52 -9.60
CA SER A 170 -12.83 12.37 -10.35
C SER A 170 -13.91 11.68 -11.17
N ARG A 171 -13.55 11.18 -12.36
CA ARG A 171 -14.43 10.36 -13.22
C ARG A 171 -14.33 8.87 -12.96
N ILE A 172 -13.45 8.43 -12.04
CA ILE A 172 -13.21 7.00 -11.77
C ILE A 172 -13.48 6.60 -10.31
N LYS A 173 -13.28 7.51 -9.35
CA LYS A 173 -13.38 7.26 -7.91
C LYS A 173 -14.83 7.32 -7.41
N GLY A 174 -15.08 6.89 -6.15
CA GLY A 174 -16.39 7.00 -5.50
C GLY A 174 -17.51 6.27 -6.24
N GLY A 175 -17.29 5.03 -6.66
CA GLY A 175 -18.29 4.19 -7.32
C GLY A 175 -18.46 4.42 -8.81
N ARG A 176 -17.76 5.39 -9.40
CA ARG A 176 -17.97 5.77 -10.79
C ARG A 176 -17.49 4.72 -11.79
N LEU A 177 -16.43 3.96 -11.46
CA LEU A 177 -15.99 2.86 -12.32
C LEU A 177 -17.05 1.76 -12.38
N ALA A 178 -17.65 1.39 -11.25
CA ALA A 178 -18.77 0.45 -11.24
C ALA A 178 -19.98 0.97 -12.04
N ALA A 179 -20.28 2.26 -11.93
CA ALA A 179 -21.37 2.88 -12.69
C ALA A 179 -21.13 2.80 -14.22
N LEU A 180 -19.90 3.00 -14.68
CA LEU A 180 -19.54 2.86 -16.11
C LEU A 180 -19.70 1.42 -16.60
N ALA A 181 -19.37 0.44 -15.75
CA ALA A 181 -19.42 -0.98 -16.06
C ALA A 181 -20.74 -1.65 -15.63
N ALA A 182 -21.76 -0.90 -15.20
CA ALA A 182 -22.98 -1.41 -14.56
C ALA A 182 -23.79 -2.44 -15.37
N ARG A 183 -23.58 -2.52 -16.68
CA ARG A 183 -24.20 -3.55 -17.55
C ARG A 183 -23.61 -4.93 -17.33
N ALA A 184 -22.32 -5.01 -17.01
CA ALA A 184 -21.59 -6.25 -16.77
C ALA A 184 -21.67 -6.69 -15.30
N ARG A 185 -21.22 -7.91 -15.02
CA ARG A 185 -20.86 -8.30 -13.65
C ARG A 185 -19.52 -7.65 -13.29
N VAL A 186 -19.47 -6.90 -12.19
CA VAL A 186 -18.27 -6.28 -11.67
C VAL A 186 -17.82 -7.03 -10.42
N LEU A 187 -16.60 -7.57 -10.42
CA LEU A 187 -15.98 -8.15 -9.23
C LEU A 187 -14.68 -7.41 -8.93
N THR A 188 -14.63 -6.79 -7.77
CA THR A 188 -13.41 -6.18 -7.26
C THR A 188 -12.71 -7.10 -6.28
N LEU A 189 -11.44 -7.38 -6.53
CA LEU A 189 -10.53 -8.09 -5.63
C LEU A 189 -9.43 -7.13 -5.19
N ALA A 190 -9.31 -6.91 -3.88
CA ALA A 190 -8.38 -5.94 -3.34
C ALA A 190 -7.38 -6.57 -2.38
N ILE A 191 -6.11 -6.17 -2.50
CA ILE A 191 -5.09 -6.28 -1.47
C ILE A 191 -5.14 -4.99 -0.67
N SER A 192 -5.46 -5.09 0.63
CA SER A 192 -5.63 -3.92 1.49
C SER A 192 -4.31 -3.52 2.14
N ASP A 193 -3.99 -2.23 2.05
CA ASP A 193 -2.96 -1.55 2.85
C ASP A 193 -3.57 -0.48 3.77
N VAL A 194 -4.90 -0.43 3.87
CA VAL A 194 -5.63 0.59 4.61
C VAL A 194 -5.99 0.08 6.01
N PRO A 195 -5.69 0.83 7.09
CA PRO A 195 -6.16 0.51 8.42
C PRO A 195 -7.69 0.39 8.47
N GLY A 196 -8.19 -0.78 8.88
CA GLY A 196 -9.62 -1.06 8.92
C GLY A 196 -10.23 -1.60 7.64
N ASP A 197 -9.44 -1.75 6.58
CA ASP A 197 -9.84 -2.42 5.33
C ASP A 197 -11.08 -1.81 4.66
N ASP A 198 -11.30 -0.49 4.81
CA ASP A 198 -12.47 0.18 4.24
C ASP A 198 -12.39 0.25 2.70
N PRO A 199 -13.29 -0.43 1.96
CA PRO A 199 -13.30 -0.39 0.50
C PRO A 199 -13.48 1.02 -0.09
N ALA A 200 -14.08 1.94 0.66
CA ALA A 200 -14.27 3.33 0.23
C ALA A 200 -12.98 4.15 0.28
N VAL A 201 -11.95 3.67 0.98
CA VAL A 201 -10.62 4.28 1.09
C VAL A 201 -9.65 3.66 0.09
N ILE A 202 -9.67 2.32 -0.08
CA ILE A 202 -8.80 1.60 -1.04
C ILE A 202 -9.04 2.14 -2.46
N GLY A 203 -7.99 2.72 -3.07
CA GLY A 203 -8.11 3.37 -4.38
C GLY A 203 -9.11 4.53 -4.46
N SER A 204 -9.58 5.05 -3.31
CA SER A 204 -10.71 6.00 -3.17
C SER A 204 -12.05 5.43 -3.66
N GLY A 205 -12.26 4.12 -3.46
CA GLY A 205 -13.55 3.45 -3.67
C GLY A 205 -14.11 3.47 -5.08
N PRO A 206 -13.38 3.05 -6.13
CA PRO A 206 -13.86 3.19 -7.52
C PRO A 206 -15.09 2.35 -7.85
N THR A 207 -15.34 1.29 -7.07
CA THR A 207 -16.42 0.31 -7.34
C THR A 207 -17.42 0.16 -6.19
N VAL A 208 -17.31 1.01 -5.17
CA VAL A 208 -18.23 1.00 -4.02
C VAL A 208 -18.97 2.33 -3.91
N PRO A 209 -20.21 2.34 -3.35
CA PRO A 209 -20.98 3.57 -3.20
C PRO A 209 -20.30 4.58 -2.30
N ASP A 210 -20.57 5.85 -2.54
CA ASP A 210 -20.05 6.97 -1.75
C ASP A 210 -21.20 7.72 -1.09
N PRO A 211 -21.31 7.71 0.25
CA PRO A 211 -22.36 8.43 0.95
C PRO A 211 -22.12 9.96 0.98
N SER A 212 -20.88 10.42 0.76
CA SER A 212 -20.55 11.85 0.79
C SER A 212 -21.07 12.59 -0.45
N THR A 213 -21.18 13.91 -0.35
CA THR A 213 -21.76 14.77 -1.39
C THR A 213 -20.76 15.83 -1.87
N CYS A 214 -21.04 16.46 -3.02
CA CYS A 214 -20.31 17.65 -3.46
C CYS A 214 -20.36 18.78 -2.42
N ALA A 215 -21.47 18.92 -1.71
CA ALA A 215 -21.62 19.89 -0.62
C ALA A 215 -20.69 19.59 0.55
N ASP A 216 -20.52 18.32 0.91
CA ASP A 216 -19.54 17.90 1.93
C ASP A 216 -18.11 18.24 1.51
N ALA A 217 -17.77 18.02 0.24
CA ALA A 217 -16.45 18.38 -0.30
C ALA A 217 -16.21 19.90 -0.23
N GLU A 218 -17.21 20.74 -0.59
CA GLU A 218 -17.12 22.19 -0.43
C GLU A 218 -16.98 22.60 1.05
N ALA A 219 -17.74 21.97 1.96
CA ALA A 219 -17.69 22.25 3.38
C ALA A 219 -16.31 21.93 3.99
N ILE A 220 -15.68 20.82 3.56
CA ILE A 220 -14.30 20.45 3.95
C ILE A 220 -13.32 21.53 3.50
N LEU A 221 -13.35 21.90 2.21
CA LEU A 221 -12.44 22.91 1.65
C LEU A 221 -12.55 24.24 2.39
N ARG A 222 -13.77 24.68 2.68
CA ARG A 222 -14.04 25.91 3.44
C ARG A 222 -13.53 25.82 4.88
N ARG A 223 -13.83 24.71 5.59
CA ARG A 223 -13.41 24.49 6.99
C ARG A 223 -11.89 24.43 7.12
N ARG A 224 -11.21 23.88 6.12
CA ARG A 224 -9.75 23.77 6.08
C ARG A 224 -9.05 25.00 5.50
N ASN A 225 -9.80 26.07 5.15
CA ASN A 225 -9.29 27.28 4.51
C ASN A 225 -8.46 26.99 3.25
N VAL A 226 -8.85 25.98 2.46
CA VAL A 226 -8.18 25.63 1.21
C VAL A 226 -8.74 26.50 0.09
N GLU A 227 -7.88 27.35 -0.50
CA GLU A 227 -8.23 28.10 -1.70
C GLU A 227 -8.39 27.18 -2.90
N ILE A 228 -9.47 27.38 -3.65
CA ILE A 228 -9.80 26.59 -4.83
C ILE A 228 -9.88 27.43 -6.09
N SER A 229 -9.43 26.87 -7.20
CA SER A 229 -9.57 27.53 -8.50
C SER A 229 -11.05 27.66 -8.91
N PRO A 230 -11.40 28.64 -9.79
CA PRO A 230 -12.76 28.72 -10.35
C PRO A 230 -13.20 27.41 -11.04
N ALA A 231 -12.28 26.65 -11.59
CA ALA A 231 -12.57 25.35 -12.21
C ALA A 231 -13.04 24.32 -11.18
N ILE A 232 -12.36 24.21 -10.05
CA ILE A 232 -12.75 23.31 -8.94
C ILE A 232 -14.10 23.74 -8.36
N ALA A 233 -14.31 25.04 -8.14
CA ALA A 233 -15.58 25.56 -7.63
C ALA A 233 -16.76 25.26 -8.57
N ARG A 234 -16.58 25.38 -9.89
CA ARG A 234 -17.60 25.00 -10.88
C ARG A 234 -17.86 23.49 -10.85
N ALA A 235 -16.81 22.68 -10.82
CA ALA A 235 -16.96 21.23 -10.82
C ALA A 235 -17.72 20.71 -9.59
N LEU A 236 -17.49 21.27 -8.39
CA LEU A 236 -18.21 20.86 -7.19
C LEU A 236 -19.69 21.29 -7.19
N ARG A 237 -20.08 22.29 -8.01
CA ARG A 237 -21.47 22.70 -8.19
C ARG A 237 -22.18 22.00 -9.34
N ASP A 238 -21.45 21.26 -10.17
CA ASP A 238 -22.02 20.48 -11.26
C ASP A 238 -22.62 19.17 -10.72
N PRO A 239 -23.95 18.97 -10.86
CA PRO A 239 -24.61 17.73 -10.41
C PRO A 239 -24.06 16.47 -11.07
N ALA A 240 -23.43 16.56 -12.25
CA ALA A 240 -22.78 15.45 -12.94
C ALA A 240 -21.56 14.91 -12.15
N ASN A 241 -21.00 15.70 -11.23
CA ASN A 241 -19.92 15.30 -10.35
C ASN A 241 -20.39 14.73 -9.01
N GLU A 242 -21.70 14.54 -8.81
CA GLU A 242 -22.22 13.79 -7.66
C GLU A 242 -21.95 12.29 -7.84
N THR A 243 -21.39 11.65 -6.81
CA THR A 243 -21.02 10.23 -6.83
C THR A 243 -22.24 9.32 -6.69
N PRO A 244 -22.23 8.08 -7.24
CA PRO A 244 -23.29 7.10 -7.00
C PRO A 244 -23.46 6.77 -5.51
N LYS A 245 -24.69 6.86 -5.01
CA LYS A 245 -25.03 6.71 -3.59
C LYS A 245 -25.33 5.26 -3.19
N PRO A 246 -25.26 4.92 -1.88
CA PRO A 246 -25.74 3.66 -1.38
C PRO A 246 -27.17 3.36 -1.86
N GLY A 247 -27.40 2.13 -2.32
CA GLY A 247 -28.69 1.71 -2.88
C GLY A 247 -28.93 2.03 -4.36
N ALA A 248 -28.00 2.72 -5.03
CA ALA A 248 -28.10 2.98 -6.46
C ALA A 248 -28.03 1.68 -7.27
N ALA A 249 -28.92 1.54 -8.28
CA ALA A 249 -29.05 0.36 -9.13
C ALA A 249 -27.74 -0.01 -9.87
N VAL A 250 -26.83 0.93 -10.07
CA VAL A 250 -25.53 0.69 -10.72
C VAL A 250 -24.66 -0.32 -9.97
N PHE A 251 -24.93 -0.59 -8.69
CA PHE A 251 -24.20 -1.57 -7.88
C PHE A 251 -24.89 -2.96 -7.83
N ALA A 252 -26.03 -3.14 -8.46
CA ALA A 252 -26.79 -4.39 -8.37
C ALA A 252 -26.01 -5.64 -8.83
N ARG A 253 -25.01 -5.46 -9.72
CA ARG A 253 -24.16 -6.54 -10.24
C ARG A 253 -22.71 -6.38 -9.82
N SER A 254 -22.44 -5.57 -8.78
CA SER A 254 -21.10 -5.30 -8.26
C SER A 254 -20.86 -6.06 -6.96
N GLU A 255 -19.70 -6.70 -6.86
CA GLU A 255 -19.20 -7.39 -5.67
C GLU A 255 -17.81 -6.91 -5.34
N TYR A 256 -17.48 -6.76 -4.04
CA TYR A 256 -16.16 -6.37 -3.56
C TYR A 256 -15.65 -7.38 -2.53
N ARG A 257 -14.42 -7.84 -2.70
CA ARG A 257 -13.77 -8.76 -1.76
C ARG A 257 -12.33 -8.30 -1.49
N ILE A 258 -11.92 -8.35 -0.23
CA ILE A 258 -10.52 -8.20 0.16
C ILE A 258 -9.91 -9.60 0.14
N VAL A 259 -8.85 -9.80 -0.64
CA VAL A 259 -8.18 -11.09 -0.81
C VAL A 259 -7.06 -11.31 0.17
N THR A 260 -6.46 -10.23 0.66
CA THR A 260 -5.47 -10.25 1.75
C THR A 260 -5.33 -8.86 2.37
N ARG A 261 -4.87 -8.83 3.62
CA ARG A 261 -4.74 -7.63 4.45
C ARG A 261 -3.53 -7.75 5.38
N PRO A 262 -3.11 -6.69 6.09
CA PRO A 262 -2.00 -6.72 7.04
C PRO A 262 -2.11 -7.83 8.09
N ALA A 263 -3.30 -8.09 8.62
CA ALA A 263 -3.54 -9.17 9.59
C ALA A 263 -3.17 -10.56 9.06
N ASP A 264 -3.41 -10.83 7.75
CA ASP A 264 -3.11 -12.12 7.14
C ASP A 264 -1.59 -12.32 7.01
N ALA A 265 -0.85 -11.27 6.67
CA ALA A 265 0.61 -11.25 6.63
C ALA A 265 1.22 -11.46 8.02
N LEU A 266 0.71 -10.76 9.04
CA LEU A 266 1.14 -10.97 10.43
C LEU A 266 0.85 -12.38 10.93
N ALA A 267 -0.29 -12.96 10.54
CA ALA A 267 -0.62 -14.35 10.88
C ALA A 267 0.35 -15.33 10.23
N ALA A 268 0.81 -15.07 9.01
CA ALA A 268 1.83 -15.87 8.33
C ALA A 268 3.20 -15.75 9.01
N ALA A 269 3.63 -14.52 9.34
CA ALA A 269 4.84 -14.29 10.13
C ALA A 269 4.80 -15.01 11.48
N ALA A 270 3.65 -14.99 12.18
CA ALA A 270 3.48 -15.68 13.45
C ALA A 270 3.50 -17.20 13.30
N ARG A 271 3.01 -17.77 12.19
CA ARG A 271 3.15 -19.21 11.91
C ARG A 271 4.61 -19.58 11.68
N ALA A 272 5.32 -18.84 10.82
CA ALA A 272 6.73 -19.06 10.55
C ALA A 272 7.58 -18.95 11.84
N ALA A 273 7.25 -18.01 12.72
CA ALA A 273 7.89 -17.89 14.03
C ALA A 273 7.72 -19.17 14.90
N ARG A 274 6.50 -19.73 14.95
CA ARG A 274 6.25 -20.98 15.71
C ARG A 274 7.02 -22.17 15.14
N GLU A 275 7.15 -22.26 13.83
CA GLU A 275 7.93 -23.30 13.15
C GLU A 275 9.43 -23.23 13.52
N GLU A 276 9.93 -22.03 13.85
CA GLU A 276 11.28 -21.77 14.35
C GLU A 276 11.40 -21.87 15.89
N GLY A 277 10.36 -22.34 16.57
CA GLY A 277 10.35 -22.52 18.03
C GLY A 277 10.21 -21.22 18.82
N LEU A 278 9.78 -20.13 18.17
CA LEU A 278 9.54 -18.83 18.81
C LEU A 278 8.10 -18.72 19.31
N VAL A 279 7.91 -17.92 20.36
CA VAL A 279 6.57 -17.54 20.85
C VAL A 279 6.20 -16.20 20.22
N PRO A 280 5.28 -16.15 19.23
CA PRO A 280 4.87 -14.88 18.65
C PRO A 280 3.97 -14.08 19.59
N VAL A 281 4.26 -12.79 19.74
CA VAL A 281 3.48 -11.81 20.46
C VAL A 281 3.02 -10.75 19.46
N VAL A 282 1.78 -10.85 19.00
CA VAL A 282 1.23 -9.90 18.02
C VAL A 282 0.75 -8.64 18.75
N LEU A 283 1.36 -7.51 18.43
CA LEU A 283 1.04 -6.20 19.03
C LEU A 283 -0.12 -5.52 18.31
N GLY A 284 -0.31 -5.78 17.02
CA GLY A 284 -1.39 -5.24 16.20
C GLY A 284 -0.98 -5.07 14.74
N ASP A 285 -1.98 -4.99 13.87
CA ASP A 285 -1.86 -4.83 12.41
C ASP A 285 -2.17 -3.40 11.92
N ARG A 286 -2.48 -2.47 12.86
CA ARG A 286 -2.93 -1.10 12.58
C ARG A 286 -2.19 -0.09 13.44
N ILE A 287 -0.89 -0.32 13.69
CA ILE A 287 -0.11 0.58 14.52
C ILE A 287 0.27 1.78 13.67
N GLU A 288 -0.21 2.95 14.11
CA GLU A 288 0.05 4.26 13.53
C GLU A 288 0.80 5.14 14.54
N GLY A 289 1.35 6.24 14.07
CA GLY A 289 2.03 7.23 14.89
C GLY A 289 3.45 7.51 14.45
N GLU A 290 4.15 8.35 15.21
CA GLU A 290 5.53 8.74 14.94
C GLU A 290 6.49 7.56 15.14
N ALA A 291 7.29 7.25 14.13
CA ALA A 291 8.17 6.09 14.10
C ALA A 291 9.08 6.00 15.34
N ARG A 292 9.61 7.13 15.80
CA ARG A 292 10.49 7.21 16.98
C ARG A 292 9.77 6.89 18.28
N GLU A 293 8.51 7.25 18.38
CA GLU A 293 7.71 7.02 19.61
C GLU A 293 7.29 5.57 19.70
N VAL A 294 6.77 5.02 18.60
CA VAL A 294 6.42 3.60 18.50
C VAL A 294 7.64 2.71 18.75
N ALA A 295 8.81 3.09 18.25
CA ALA A 295 10.06 2.37 18.51
C ALA A 295 10.42 2.33 20.00
N ARG A 296 10.23 3.43 20.75
CA ARG A 296 10.49 3.47 22.19
C ARG A 296 9.50 2.59 22.98
N ASP A 297 8.20 2.62 22.62
CA ASP A 297 7.20 1.73 23.24
C ASP A 297 7.56 0.25 22.98
N HIS A 298 7.88 -0.09 21.76
CA HIS A 298 8.25 -1.46 21.40
C HIS A 298 9.55 -1.91 22.05
N ALA A 299 10.54 -1.03 22.21
CA ALA A 299 11.76 -1.31 22.98
C ALA A 299 11.44 -1.66 24.44
N GLY A 300 10.58 -0.89 25.08
CA GLY A 300 10.13 -1.16 26.46
C GLY A 300 9.44 -2.52 26.61
N ARG A 301 8.58 -2.87 25.64
CA ARG A 301 7.91 -4.19 25.59
C ARG A 301 8.90 -5.33 25.39
N ALA A 302 9.89 -5.17 24.49
CA ALA A 302 10.91 -6.18 24.22
C ALA A 302 11.80 -6.39 25.46
N LEU A 303 12.28 -5.30 26.09
CA LEU A 303 13.08 -5.38 27.31
C LEU A 303 12.34 -6.05 28.46
N ALA A 304 11.02 -5.85 28.56
CA ALA A 304 10.20 -6.51 29.57
C ALA A 304 10.08 -8.04 29.37
N LEU A 305 10.48 -8.58 28.23
CA LEU A 305 10.49 -10.02 27.94
C LEU A 305 11.86 -10.68 28.17
N VAL A 306 12.93 -9.90 28.24
CA VAL A 306 14.29 -10.43 28.51
C VAL A 306 14.30 -11.17 29.84
N GLY A 307 14.94 -12.34 29.87
CA GLY A 307 15.07 -13.18 31.09
C GLY A 307 13.82 -13.95 31.50
N LYS A 308 12.74 -13.96 30.70
CA LYS A 308 11.51 -14.72 31.01
C LYS A 308 11.54 -16.20 30.53
N GLY A 309 12.70 -16.69 30.08
CA GLY A 309 12.92 -18.09 29.78
C GLY A 309 12.20 -18.61 28.52
N LYS A 310 11.75 -17.72 27.62
CA LYS A 310 11.12 -18.06 26.34
C LYS A 310 11.65 -17.17 25.23
N ARG A 311 12.06 -17.77 24.12
CA ARG A 311 12.38 -17.02 22.91
C ARG A 311 11.10 -16.45 22.32
N ALA A 312 10.97 -15.13 22.34
CA ALA A 312 9.77 -14.44 21.89
C ALA A 312 10.03 -13.64 20.61
N LEU A 313 8.99 -13.51 19.77
CA LEU A 313 8.99 -12.62 18.61
C LEU A 313 7.81 -11.66 18.70
N LEU A 314 8.07 -10.39 18.97
CA LEU A 314 7.05 -9.36 18.90
C LEU A 314 6.82 -9.01 17.42
N LEU A 315 5.56 -9.02 17.01
CA LEU A 315 5.15 -8.75 15.62
C LEU A 315 4.19 -7.57 15.60
N SER A 316 4.41 -6.63 14.69
CA SER A 316 3.46 -5.53 14.44
C SER A 316 3.44 -5.15 12.96
N GLY A 317 2.27 -4.68 12.53
CA GLY A 317 2.02 -4.07 11.22
C GLY A 317 1.48 -2.64 11.39
N GLY A 318 0.92 -2.10 10.33
CA GLY A 318 0.41 -0.74 10.25
C GLY A 318 1.40 0.20 9.55
N GLU A 319 1.10 1.50 9.53
CA GLU A 319 1.87 2.51 8.81
C GLU A 319 2.32 3.61 9.76
N LEU A 320 3.62 3.84 9.84
CA LEU A 320 4.19 4.87 10.70
C LEU A 320 4.43 6.16 9.92
N THR A 321 4.54 7.25 10.64
CA THR A 321 4.84 8.56 10.11
C THR A 321 6.21 9.04 10.58
N VAL A 322 6.80 9.97 9.82
CA VAL A 322 8.07 10.62 10.14
C VAL A 322 7.89 12.12 10.06
N THR A 323 8.19 12.82 11.13
CA THR A 323 8.32 14.27 11.12
C THR A 323 9.67 14.67 10.56
N LEU A 324 9.67 15.29 9.38
CA LEU A 324 10.90 15.70 8.70
C LEU A 324 11.44 17.00 9.32
N ASN A 325 12.58 16.89 10.02
CA ASN A 325 13.33 18.01 10.61
C ASN A 325 14.67 18.22 9.94
N GLY A 326 15.18 17.21 9.25
CA GLY A 326 16.47 17.18 8.58
C GLY A 326 16.38 17.13 7.06
N LYS A 327 17.52 16.83 6.42
CA LYS A 327 17.67 16.71 4.97
C LYS A 327 18.14 15.32 4.53
N GLY A 328 18.21 14.40 5.47
CA GLY A 328 18.68 13.04 5.22
C GLY A 328 17.71 12.22 4.39
N ARG A 329 18.06 10.95 4.18
CA ARG A 329 17.28 9.96 3.42
C ARG A 329 16.81 8.85 4.35
N GLY A 330 15.60 8.36 4.13
CA GLY A 330 15.05 7.23 4.87
C GLY A 330 13.53 7.23 4.78
N GLY A 331 12.94 6.18 5.29
CA GLY A 331 11.51 6.04 5.44
C GLY A 331 11.13 5.66 6.88
N PRO A 332 9.83 5.51 7.16
CA PRO A 332 9.32 5.23 8.50
C PRO A 332 9.94 3.96 9.13
N ASN A 333 10.15 2.90 8.36
CA ASN A 333 10.69 1.65 8.88
C ASN A 333 12.17 1.74 9.22
N GLN A 334 12.96 2.43 8.40
CA GLN A 334 14.37 2.67 8.68
C GLN A 334 14.54 3.62 9.87
N GLU A 335 13.70 4.65 9.98
CA GLU A 335 13.71 5.57 11.12
C GLU A 335 13.28 4.85 12.42
N TYR A 336 12.25 4.02 12.34
CA TYR A 336 11.84 3.15 13.44
C TYR A 336 13.00 2.23 13.89
N ALA A 337 13.69 1.56 12.97
CA ALA A 337 14.79 0.66 13.28
C ALA A 337 15.94 1.39 13.97
N LEU A 338 16.30 2.60 13.50
CA LEU A 338 17.35 3.41 14.12
C LEU A 338 16.95 3.88 15.53
N ALA A 339 15.73 4.36 15.70
CA ALA A 339 15.19 4.75 16.99
C ALA A 339 15.12 3.57 17.97
N LEU A 340 14.73 2.38 17.49
CA LEU A 340 14.70 1.15 18.27
C LEU A 340 16.10 0.73 18.73
N ALA A 341 17.11 0.80 17.85
CA ALA A 341 18.50 0.50 18.20
C ALA A 341 19.03 1.43 19.31
N LEU A 342 18.71 2.72 19.23
CA LEU A 342 19.07 3.70 20.26
C LEU A 342 18.35 3.42 21.59
N ALA A 343 17.04 3.12 21.55
CA ALA A 343 16.24 2.86 22.75
C ALA A 343 16.65 1.57 23.46
N LEU A 344 17.06 0.53 22.72
CA LEU A 344 17.58 -0.72 23.27
C LEU A 344 19.00 -0.60 23.85
N GLY A 345 19.77 0.40 23.43
CA GLY A 345 21.11 0.68 23.99
C GLY A 345 22.13 -0.46 23.86
N GLY A 346 21.91 -1.43 22.94
CA GLY A 346 22.76 -2.60 22.79
C GLY A 346 22.40 -3.76 23.73
N ALA A 347 21.13 -3.86 24.14
CA ALA A 347 20.64 -5.01 24.91
C ALA A 347 20.98 -6.34 24.21
N ALA A 348 21.65 -7.25 24.95
CA ALA A 348 22.41 -8.36 24.37
C ALA A 348 21.55 -9.36 23.57
N ASP A 349 20.32 -9.58 23.97
CA ASP A 349 19.49 -10.69 23.46
C ASP A 349 18.33 -10.20 22.60
N ILE A 350 18.46 -9.02 21.98
CA ILE A 350 17.44 -8.44 21.12
C ILE A 350 17.99 -8.10 19.74
N ALA A 351 17.26 -8.53 18.71
CA ALA A 351 17.46 -8.15 17.32
C ALA A 351 16.11 -7.86 16.66
N ALA A 352 16.10 -7.04 15.60
CA ALA A 352 14.86 -6.73 14.92
C ALA A 352 15.04 -6.50 13.42
N ILE A 353 13.94 -6.66 12.70
CA ILE A 353 13.74 -6.21 11.32
C ILE A 353 12.51 -5.30 11.28
N ALA A 354 12.59 -4.24 10.49
CA ALA A 354 11.45 -3.42 10.12
C ALA A 354 11.50 -3.14 8.62
N GLY A 355 10.38 -3.29 7.94
CA GLY A 355 10.33 -3.05 6.49
C GLY A 355 8.91 -2.96 5.94
N ASP A 356 8.78 -2.17 4.86
CA ASP A 356 7.56 -2.13 4.05
C ASP A 356 7.48 -3.39 3.18
N THR A 357 6.31 -4.02 3.20
CA THR A 357 6.05 -5.26 2.44
C THR A 357 6.03 -5.04 0.93
N ASP A 358 5.95 -3.80 0.43
CA ASP A 358 6.04 -3.49 -1.00
C ASP A 358 7.48 -3.50 -1.55
N GLY A 359 8.47 -3.54 -0.65
CA GLY A 359 9.89 -3.60 -1.00
C GLY A 359 10.62 -2.27 -0.99
N THR A 360 9.94 -1.15 -0.65
CA THR A 360 10.55 0.19 -0.58
C THR A 360 10.02 1.00 0.60
N ASP A 361 10.90 1.67 1.33
CA ASP A 361 10.57 2.46 2.52
C ASP A 361 11.03 3.91 2.35
N GLY A 362 10.15 4.77 1.83
CA GLY A 362 10.50 6.16 1.52
C GLY A 362 11.51 6.28 0.36
N GLY A 363 12.58 7.05 0.58
CA GLY A 363 13.67 7.19 -0.38
C GLY A 363 13.36 8.10 -1.55
N THR A 364 13.93 7.78 -2.71
CA THR A 364 13.82 8.57 -3.95
C THR A 364 12.63 8.19 -4.82
N GLY A 365 11.89 7.18 -4.43
CA GLY A 365 10.78 6.61 -5.20
C GLY A 365 11.23 5.60 -6.26
N ARG A 366 12.46 5.14 -6.19
CA ARG A 366 13.03 4.16 -7.12
C ARG A 366 12.72 2.73 -6.65
N PRO A 367 12.64 1.76 -7.56
CA PRO A 367 12.37 0.36 -7.21
C PRO A 367 13.54 -0.31 -6.49
N ASP A 368 14.75 0.29 -6.49
CA ASP A 368 15.95 -0.15 -5.78
C ASP A 368 16.16 0.54 -4.42
N ASP A 369 15.23 1.42 -4.00
CA ASP A 369 15.25 1.97 -2.65
C ASP A 369 15.06 0.83 -1.61
N PRO A 370 15.72 0.87 -0.44
CA PRO A 370 15.58 -0.18 0.56
C PRO A 370 14.16 -0.20 1.18
N ALA A 371 13.69 -1.39 1.52
CA ALA A 371 12.41 -1.60 2.20
C ALA A 371 12.45 -1.27 3.70
N GLY A 372 13.64 -1.24 4.30
CA GLY A 372 13.79 -1.07 5.73
C GLY A 372 15.19 -1.41 6.22
N ALA A 373 15.29 -1.89 7.47
CA ALA A 373 16.59 -2.18 8.07
C ALA A 373 16.53 -3.30 9.12
N PHE A 374 17.73 -3.86 9.40
CA PHE A 374 18.00 -4.78 10.51
C PHE A 374 18.75 -4.09 11.63
N ILE A 375 18.49 -4.49 12.86
CA ILE A 375 19.27 -4.12 14.03
C ILE A 375 19.55 -5.34 14.90
N ASP A 376 20.64 -5.29 15.65
CA ASP A 376 21.02 -6.24 16.68
C ASP A 376 21.77 -5.56 17.83
N ALA A 377 22.13 -6.32 18.86
CA ALA A 377 22.88 -5.82 20.01
C ALA A 377 24.19 -5.11 19.66
N THR A 378 24.78 -5.40 18.49
CA THR A 378 26.07 -4.83 18.04
C THR A 378 25.90 -3.55 17.23
N THR A 379 24.71 -3.21 16.77
CA THR A 379 24.44 -2.10 15.83
C THR A 379 25.04 -0.79 16.33
N ILE A 380 24.78 -0.38 17.57
CA ILE A 380 25.29 0.89 18.12
C ILE A 380 26.81 0.84 18.35
N ALA A 381 27.35 -0.32 18.79
CA ALA A 381 28.81 -0.49 18.97
C ALA A 381 29.56 -0.43 17.62
N ARG A 382 29.03 -1.08 16.58
CA ARG A 382 29.59 -1.01 15.21
C ARG A 382 29.53 0.40 14.64
N ALA A 383 28.43 1.12 14.88
CA ALA A 383 28.28 2.51 14.45
C ALA A 383 29.39 3.39 15.09
N ARG A 384 29.58 3.28 16.42
CA ARG A 384 30.62 4.01 17.13
C ARG A 384 32.03 3.69 16.61
N ALA A 385 32.32 2.40 16.38
CA ALA A 385 33.60 1.96 15.84
C ALA A 385 33.84 2.50 14.41
N ALA A 386 32.79 2.70 13.64
CA ALA A 386 32.82 3.33 12.31
C ALA A 386 32.78 4.87 12.34
N GLY A 387 32.79 5.51 13.52
CA GLY A 387 32.72 6.97 13.68
C GLY A 387 31.34 7.56 13.36
N LEU A 388 30.28 6.74 13.41
CA LEU A 388 28.92 7.17 13.14
C LEU A 388 28.19 7.54 14.43
N ASP A 389 27.59 8.72 14.47
CA ASP A 389 26.72 9.19 15.56
C ASP A 389 25.24 8.86 15.21
N ALA A 390 24.74 7.77 15.75
CA ALA A 390 23.37 7.29 15.51
C ALA A 390 22.30 8.34 15.87
N ALA A 391 22.50 9.11 16.94
CA ALA A 391 21.56 10.15 17.35
C ALA A 391 21.52 11.32 16.35
N ARG A 392 22.67 11.70 15.81
CA ARG A 392 22.77 12.73 14.78
C ARG A 392 22.11 12.29 13.47
N PHE A 393 22.35 11.04 13.04
CA PHE A 393 21.66 10.49 11.86
C PHE A 393 20.15 10.48 12.03
N LEU A 394 19.66 10.07 13.21
CA LEU A 394 18.23 10.11 13.51
C LEU A 394 17.70 11.55 13.50
N ALA A 395 18.40 12.52 14.09
CA ALA A 395 17.99 13.92 14.14
C ALA A 395 17.89 14.55 12.73
N ASP A 396 18.75 14.13 11.80
CA ASP A 396 18.77 14.61 10.40
C ASP A 396 17.84 13.80 9.48
N ASN A 397 17.05 12.85 9.99
CA ASN A 397 16.22 11.92 9.20
C ASN A 397 17.05 11.13 8.15
N ASP A 398 18.32 10.79 8.44
CA ASP A 398 19.25 10.07 7.53
C ASP A 398 19.45 8.61 7.96
N SER A 399 18.36 7.91 8.22
CA SER A 399 18.40 6.50 8.60
C SER A 399 18.93 5.60 7.47
N SER A 400 18.62 5.90 6.20
CA SER A 400 19.24 5.20 5.06
C SER A 400 20.74 5.33 5.05
N GLY A 401 21.30 6.55 5.19
CA GLY A 401 22.74 6.77 5.21
C GLY A 401 23.43 6.08 6.38
N PHE A 402 22.75 5.93 7.52
CA PHE A 402 23.25 5.17 8.66
C PHE A 402 23.36 3.68 8.36
N PHE A 403 22.28 3.05 7.94
CA PHE A 403 22.24 1.60 7.70
C PHE A 403 23.02 1.17 6.46
N GLU A 404 23.12 2.02 5.44
CA GLU A 404 23.97 1.80 4.27
C GLU A 404 25.45 1.61 4.69
N ARG A 405 25.96 2.49 5.57
CA ARG A 405 27.34 2.40 6.08
C ARG A 405 27.59 1.18 6.97
N LEU A 406 26.55 0.65 7.61
CA LEU A 406 26.65 -0.56 8.44
C LEU A 406 26.38 -1.87 7.68
N GLY A 407 25.88 -1.79 6.45
CA GLY A 407 25.48 -2.98 5.67
C GLY A 407 24.23 -3.69 6.23
N ASP A 408 23.33 -2.92 6.85
CA ASP A 408 22.15 -3.46 7.53
C ASP A 408 20.81 -3.04 6.88
N LEU A 409 20.85 -2.51 5.67
CA LEU A 409 19.64 -2.26 4.90
C LEU A 409 18.93 -3.58 4.54
N LEU A 410 17.60 -3.55 4.56
CA LEU A 410 16.73 -4.56 3.97
C LEU A 410 16.38 -4.11 2.55
N ALA A 411 16.90 -4.79 1.54
CA ALA A 411 16.71 -4.43 0.14
C ALA A 411 16.25 -5.64 -0.70
N PRO A 412 15.00 -6.09 -0.57
CA PRO A 412 14.48 -7.22 -1.33
C PRO A 412 14.21 -6.86 -2.80
N GLY A 413 14.16 -5.58 -3.14
CA GLY A 413 13.59 -5.07 -4.38
C GLY A 413 12.05 -5.11 -4.38
N PRO A 414 11.40 -4.81 -5.52
CA PRO A 414 9.94 -4.82 -5.64
C PRO A 414 9.34 -6.19 -5.30
N THR A 415 8.56 -6.27 -4.24
CA THR A 415 7.89 -7.52 -3.81
C THR A 415 6.62 -7.81 -4.59
N CYS A 416 6.13 -6.83 -5.35
CA CYS A 416 4.91 -6.92 -6.15
C CYS A 416 3.64 -7.23 -5.34
N THR A 417 3.64 -6.90 -4.04
CA THR A 417 2.48 -6.86 -3.16
C THR A 417 2.51 -5.60 -2.31
N ASN A 418 1.51 -5.35 -1.47
CA ASN A 418 1.53 -4.27 -0.48
C ASN A 418 0.45 -4.49 0.58
N VAL A 419 0.90 -4.79 1.81
CA VAL A 419 0.05 -4.89 3.00
C VAL A 419 0.67 -4.09 4.16
N ASN A 420 1.24 -2.93 3.86
CA ASN A 420 1.95 -2.03 4.78
C ASN A 420 3.19 -2.66 5.42
N ASP A 421 3.61 -2.10 6.55
CA ASP A 421 4.83 -2.46 7.25
C ASP A 421 4.72 -3.80 7.99
N LEU A 422 5.86 -4.47 8.09
CA LEU A 422 6.09 -5.54 9.05
C LEU A 422 7.29 -5.18 9.94
N ARG A 423 7.08 -5.24 11.23
CA ARG A 423 8.13 -5.10 12.25
C ARG A 423 8.16 -6.36 13.10
N ALA A 424 9.35 -6.94 13.24
CA ALA A 424 9.57 -8.13 14.05
C ALA A 424 10.75 -7.91 14.99
N ILE A 425 10.54 -8.07 16.31
CA ILE A 425 11.58 -7.95 17.33
C ILE A 425 11.75 -9.30 17.99
N LEU A 426 12.90 -9.93 17.76
CA LEU A 426 13.31 -11.17 18.41
C LEU A 426 13.91 -10.85 19.79
N VAL A 427 13.38 -11.50 20.80
CA VAL A 427 13.96 -11.54 22.15
C VAL A 427 14.43 -12.96 22.42
N ASP A 428 15.74 -13.15 22.43
CA ASP A 428 16.39 -14.41 22.77
C ASP A 428 16.68 -14.43 24.27
N THR A 429 16.69 -15.60 24.90
CA THR A 429 16.82 -15.69 26.37
C THR A 429 17.93 -16.70 26.75
#